data_251ce7bb406e371cf7181d2006aaea8b
#
_entry.id   251ce7bb406e371cf7181d2006aaea8b
#
_cell.length_a   1.000
_cell.length_b   1.000
_cell.length_c   1.000
_cell.angle_alpha   90.00
_cell.angle_beta   90.00
_cell.angle_gamma   90.00
#
_symmetry.space_group_name_H-M   'P 1'
#
loop_
_entity.id
_entity.type
_entity.pdbx_description
1 polymer ?
#
loop_
_entity_poly.entity_id
_entity_poly.type
_entity_poly.pdbx_seq_one_letter_code
_entity_poly.pdbx_strand_id
1 'polypeptide(L)'
;MVTIKQLRRKHDLKSYRNACRIVKQLEPFIHTTFFNKEKVLYLNKDGREFIGSTKEVKRNALIEHTLLSNEVYFHFNCPLDWRREHVIELKSDMKKHEIIVNGGLKIANKKIIADASFTRNGYTHFVEIDNTRDMSDNKKKIESYIDAFKQDRLSILYIFTKSKNRKRKFESWINQYNLRAHVHTFEEIN
;
A
#
# COMPACT_ATOMS: atom_id res chain seq x y z
N MET A 1 -1.85 -9.56 7.45
CA MET A 1 -1.07 -9.54 8.70
C MET A 1 -1.49 -8.36 9.54
N VAL A 2 -1.55 -8.52 10.89
CA VAL A 2 -1.97 -7.46 11.82
C VAL A 2 -1.31 -7.69 13.19
N THR A 3 -0.97 -6.64 13.93
CA THR A 3 -0.57 -6.76 15.34
C THR A 3 -1.80 -6.80 16.24
N ILE A 4 -1.62 -7.26 17.50
CA ILE A 4 -2.71 -7.22 18.50
C ILE A 4 -3.16 -5.77 18.76
N LYS A 5 -2.23 -4.80 18.75
CA LYS A 5 -2.56 -3.38 18.90
C LYS A 5 -3.44 -2.87 17.75
N GLN A 6 -3.07 -3.20 16.50
CA GLN A 6 -3.84 -2.87 15.31
C GLN A 6 -5.22 -3.51 15.33
N LEU A 7 -5.32 -4.79 15.71
CA LEU A 7 -6.60 -5.50 15.84
C LEU A 7 -7.51 -4.82 16.88
N ARG A 8 -6.93 -4.46 18.05
CA ARG A 8 -7.64 -3.73 19.10
C ARG A 8 -8.23 -2.40 18.59
N ARG A 9 -7.41 -1.62 17.86
CA ARG A 9 -7.83 -0.33 17.31
C ARG A 9 -8.93 -0.49 16.25
N LYS A 10 -8.79 -1.46 15.35
CA LYS A 10 -9.76 -1.72 14.28
C LYS A 10 -11.14 -2.11 14.80
N HIS A 11 -11.20 -2.89 15.87
CA HIS A 11 -12.43 -3.46 16.38
C HIS A 11 -12.88 -2.88 17.73
N ASP A 12 -12.26 -1.78 18.17
CA ASP A 12 -12.53 -1.13 19.46
C ASP A 12 -12.60 -2.13 20.64
N LEU A 13 -11.61 -3.03 20.73
CA LEU A 13 -11.63 -4.11 21.72
C LEU A 13 -11.30 -3.63 23.15
N LYS A 14 -11.40 -2.34 23.43
CA LYS A 14 -11.20 -1.68 24.71
C LYS A 14 -9.80 -1.92 25.29
N SER A 15 -9.57 -3.06 25.93
CA SER A 15 -8.29 -3.39 26.59
C SER A 15 -7.41 -4.36 25.77
N TYR A 16 -6.10 -4.29 25.97
CA TYR A 16 -5.16 -5.24 25.39
C TYR A 16 -5.44 -6.68 25.85
N ARG A 17 -5.83 -6.85 27.14
CA ARG A 17 -6.20 -8.15 27.71
C ARG A 17 -7.40 -8.77 26.97
N ASN A 18 -8.41 -7.97 26.64
CA ASN A 18 -9.56 -8.45 25.87
C ASN A 18 -9.17 -8.83 24.44
N ALA A 19 -8.31 -8.03 23.78
CA ALA A 19 -7.77 -8.37 22.46
C ALA A 19 -7.01 -9.71 22.49
N CYS A 20 -6.17 -9.94 23.50
CA CYS A 20 -5.47 -11.22 23.67
C CYS A 20 -6.44 -12.39 23.88
N ARG A 21 -7.53 -12.20 24.65
CA ARG A 21 -8.56 -13.23 24.86
C ARG A 21 -9.23 -13.61 23.55
N ILE A 22 -9.57 -12.62 22.71
CA ILE A 22 -10.17 -12.86 21.38
C ILE A 22 -9.18 -13.57 20.46
N VAL A 23 -7.91 -13.13 20.44
CA VAL A 23 -6.85 -13.78 19.65
C VAL A 23 -6.70 -15.25 20.03
N LYS A 24 -6.81 -15.59 21.33
CA LYS A 24 -6.79 -16.98 21.79
C LYS A 24 -7.94 -17.82 21.21
N GLN A 25 -9.13 -17.23 21.06
CA GLN A 25 -10.26 -17.92 20.42
C GLN A 25 -10.06 -18.14 18.92
N LEU A 26 -9.21 -17.32 18.28
CA LEU A 26 -8.90 -17.42 16.85
C LEU A 26 -7.69 -18.34 16.56
N GLU A 27 -7.02 -18.91 17.57
CA GLU A 27 -5.84 -19.78 17.39
C GLU A 27 -6.02 -20.89 16.33
N PRO A 28 -7.19 -21.56 16.20
CA PRO A 28 -7.38 -22.55 15.14
C PRO A 28 -7.27 -21.99 13.71
N PHE A 29 -7.49 -20.69 13.52
CA PHE A 29 -7.58 -20.04 12.22
C PHE A 29 -6.39 -19.15 11.85
N ILE A 30 -5.41 -19.01 12.76
CA ILE A 30 -4.31 -18.07 12.57
C ILE A 30 -2.94 -18.70 12.84
N HIS A 31 -1.95 -18.19 12.12
CA HIS A 31 -0.55 -18.30 12.48
C HIS A 31 -0.10 -17.06 13.24
N THR A 32 0.91 -17.22 14.07
CA THR A 32 1.56 -16.13 14.79
C THR A 32 3.05 -16.08 14.50
N THR A 33 3.60 -14.87 14.43
CA THR A 33 5.03 -14.61 14.37
C THR A 33 5.36 -13.37 15.19
N PHE A 34 6.64 -13.03 15.27
CA PHE A 34 7.09 -11.82 15.95
C PHE A 34 7.81 -10.89 14.96
N PHE A 35 7.53 -9.61 15.08
CA PHE A 35 8.24 -8.55 14.38
C PHE A 35 8.45 -7.39 15.38
N ASN A 36 9.70 -6.95 15.57
CA ASN A 36 10.07 -5.91 16.53
C ASN A 36 9.46 -6.13 17.92
N LYS A 37 9.55 -7.37 18.46
CA LYS A 37 8.98 -7.80 19.75
C LYS A 37 7.45 -7.75 19.84
N GLU A 38 6.74 -7.38 18.77
CA GLU A 38 5.29 -7.44 18.72
C GLU A 38 4.79 -8.73 18.07
N LYS A 39 3.74 -9.31 18.63
CA LYS A 39 3.07 -10.49 18.06
C LYS A 39 2.28 -10.08 16.82
N VAL A 40 2.58 -10.70 15.68
CA VAL A 40 1.92 -10.50 14.41
C VAL A 40 1.08 -11.73 14.07
N LEU A 41 -0.16 -11.49 13.66
CA LEU A 41 -1.17 -12.50 13.36
C LEU A 41 -1.45 -12.50 11.85
N TYR A 42 -1.65 -13.68 11.27
CA TYR A 42 -2.10 -13.85 9.89
C TYR A 42 -2.86 -15.16 9.73
N LEU A 43 -3.76 -15.25 8.75
CA LEU A 43 -4.60 -16.43 8.55
C LEU A 43 -3.75 -17.64 8.16
N ASN A 44 -4.03 -18.78 8.78
CA ASN A 44 -3.56 -20.09 8.36
C ASN A 44 -4.46 -20.63 7.22
N LYS A 45 -4.30 -21.89 6.84
CA LYS A 45 -5.12 -22.52 5.79
C LYS A 45 -6.60 -22.50 6.16
N ASP A 46 -6.93 -22.96 7.36
CA ASP A 46 -8.32 -23.08 7.83
C ASP A 46 -8.99 -21.69 7.94
N GLY A 47 -8.25 -20.69 8.42
CA GLY A 47 -8.74 -19.32 8.46
C GLY A 47 -8.99 -18.72 7.08
N ARG A 48 -8.18 -19.06 6.08
CA ARG A 48 -8.42 -18.62 4.69
C ARG A 48 -9.65 -19.31 4.10
N GLU A 49 -9.79 -20.61 4.29
CA GLU A 49 -10.95 -21.39 3.84
C GLU A 49 -12.23 -20.85 4.48
N PHE A 50 -12.19 -20.55 5.78
CA PHE A 50 -13.35 -19.98 6.51
C PHE A 50 -13.85 -18.66 5.92
N ILE A 51 -12.95 -17.79 5.43
CA ILE A 51 -13.34 -16.50 4.81
C ILE A 51 -13.42 -16.56 3.27
N GLY A 52 -13.28 -17.74 2.66
CA GLY A 52 -13.30 -17.90 1.20
C GLY A 52 -12.11 -17.26 0.47
N SER A 53 -10.94 -17.11 1.13
CA SER A 53 -9.75 -16.49 0.53
C SER A 53 -8.79 -17.54 -0.01
N THR A 54 -8.39 -17.37 -1.27
CA THR A 54 -7.34 -18.18 -1.91
C THR A 54 -5.92 -17.60 -1.72
N LYS A 55 -5.81 -16.32 -1.31
CA LYS A 55 -4.51 -15.63 -1.18
C LYS A 55 -3.76 -16.10 0.06
N GLU A 56 -2.65 -16.80 -0.14
CA GLU A 56 -1.76 -17.19 0.95
C GLU A 56 -0.89 -16.01 1.39
N VAL A 57 -0.84 -15.78 2.69
CA VAL A 57 0.04 -14.77 3.30
C VAL A 57 1.26 -15.50 3.88
N LYS A 58 2.40 -15.39 3.20
CA LYS A 58 3.65 -16.01 3.66
C LYS A 58 4.37 -15.10 4.67
N ARG A 59 5.04 -15.73 5.65
CA ARG A 59 6.01 -15.04 6.49
C ARG A 59 7.22 -14.64 5.64
N ASN A 60 7.36 -13.35 5.36
CA ASN A 60 8.41 -12.85 4.46
C ASN A 60 8.88 -11.45 4.89
N ALA A 61 9.82 -10.88 4.12
CA ALA A 61 10.37 -9.53 4.30
C ALA A 61 9.32 -8.41 4.21
N LEU A 62 8.08 -8.70 3.80
CA LEU A 62 7.00 -7.70 3.65
C LEU A 62 6.17 -7.49 4.92
N ILE A 63 6.52 -8.12 6.06
CA ILE A 63 5.78 -7.93 7.32
C ILE A 63 5.71 -6.45 7.67
N GLU A 64 6.84 -5.76 7.71
CA GLU A 64 6.91 -4.35 8.06
C GLU A 64 6.07 -3.50 7.11
N HIS A 65 6.24 -3.68 5.79
CA HIS A 65 5.46 -2.96 4.78
C HIS A 65 3.95 -3.16 4.98
N THR A 66 3.52 -4.39 5.26
CA THR A 66 2.10 -4.70 5.51
C THR A 66 1.59 -4.02 6.76
N LEU A 67 2.37 -4.00 7.85
CA LEU A 67 1.98 -3.33 9.10
C LEU A 67 1.91 -1.81 8.92
N LEU A 68 2.85 -1.22 8.19
CA LEU A 68 2.83 0.21 7.85
C LEU A 68 1.62 0.56 6.96
N SER A 69 1.29 -0.29 5.98
CA SER A 69 0.07 -0.13 5.16
C SER A 69 -1.21 -0.16 6.01
N ASN A 70 -1.25 -0.95 7.07
CA ASN A 70 -2.39 -0.93 7.99
C ASN A 70 -2.49 0.40 8.75
N GLU A 71 -1.36 1.00 9.18
CA GLU A 71 -1.39 2.33 9.83
C GLU A 71 -1.99 3.39 8.91
N VAL A 72 -1.61 3.38 7.63
CA VAL A 72 -2.18 4.30 6.63
C VAL A 72 -3.67 4.03 6.40
N TYR A 73 -4.09 2.75 6.34
CA TYR A 73 -5.51 2.39 6.26
C TYR A 73 -6.32 2.95 7.44
N PHE A 74 -5.77 2.91 8.66
CA PHE A 74 -6.40 3.49 9.85
C PHE A 74 -6.40 5.02 9.82
N HIS A 75 -5.32 5.63 9.34
CA HIS A 75 -5.24 7.07 9.18
C HIS A 75 -6.36 7.62 8.28
N PHE A 76 -6.71 6.91 7.23
CA PHE A 76 -7.82 7.26 6.35
C PHE A 76 -9.20 6.79 6.86
N ASN A 77 -9.34 6.40 8.13
CA ASN A 77 -10.58 5.91 8.73
C ASN A 77 -11.16 4.66 8.05
N CYS A 78 -10.30 3.72 7.66
CA CYS A 78 -10.68 2.41 7.14
C CYS A 78 -11.62 2.48 5.93
N PRO A 79 -11.23 3.06 4.78
CA PRO A 79 -12.10 3.14 3.61
C PRO A 79 -12.64 1.77 3.19
N LEU A 80 -13.93 1.68 2.88
CA LEU A 80 -14.59 0.41 2.53
C LEU A 80 -14.11 -0.13 1.17
N ASP A 81 -13.74 0.76 0.25
CA ASP A 81 -13.24 0.45 -1.08
C ASP A 81 -11.71 0.38 -1.17
N TRP A 82 -11.02 0.23 -0.04
CA TRP A 82 -9.58 0.08 0.02
C TRP A 82 -9.09 -1.12 -0.78
N ARG A 83 -8.28 -0.85 -1.81
CA ARG A 83 -7.68 -1.87 -2.69
C ARG A 83 -6.17 -1.87 -2.51
N ARG A 84 -5.59 -3.03 -2.22
CA ARG A 84 -4.14 -3.22 -2.18
C ARG A 84 -3.59 -3.60 -3.55
N GLU A 85 -2.35 -3.23 -3.82
CA GLU A 85 -1.64 -3.57 -5.07
C GLU A 85 -2.46 -3.15 -6.31
N HIS A 86 -2.96 -1.89 -6.29
CA HIS A 86 -3.79 -1.37 -7.39
C HIS A 86 -2.93 -1.15 -8.63
N VAL A 87 -3.28 -1.82 -9.72
CA VAL A 87 -2.59 -1.69 -11.02
C VAL A 87 -3.20 -0.54 -11.81
N ILE A 88 -2.37 0.44 -12.17
CA ILE A 88 -2.71 1.55 -13.05
C ILE A 88 -2.09 1.23 -14.42
N GLU A 89 -2.90 1.03 -15.43
CA GLU A 89 -2.44 0.82 -16.81
C GLU A 89 -2.28 2.17 -17.51
N LEU A 90 -1.07 2.46 -17.95
CA LEU A 90 -0.80 3.64 -18.76
C LEU A 90 -1.07 3.30 -20.21
N LYS A 91 -2.02 3.99 -20.83
CA LYS A 91 -2.21 3.93 -22.28
C LYS A 91 -0.98 4.56 -22.92
N SER A 92 -0.19 3.77 -23.67
CA SER A 92 0.88 4.33 -24.47
C SER A 92 0.27 5.17 -25.58
N ASP A 93 0.69 6.43 -25.75
CA ASP A 93 0.46 7.14 -27.00
C ASP A 93 1.10 6.29 -28.10
N MET A 94 0.30 5.77 -29.02
CA MET A 94 0.69 4.78 -30.05
C MET A 94 1.87 5.24 -30.94
N LYS A 95 2.34 6.48 -30.81
CA LYS A 95 3.37 7.07 -31.69
C LYS A 95 4.83 6.86 -31.23
N LYS A 96 5.10 6.26 -30.07
CA LYS A 96 6.48 6.25 -29.53
C LYS A 96 7.14 4.91 -29.28
N HIS A 97 6.45 3.78 -29.27
CA HIS A 97 7.09 2.47 -29.00
C HIS A 97 6.46 1.33 -29.80
N GLU A 98 6.43 1.47 -31.12
CA GLU A 98 6.21 0.31 -31.98
C GLU A 98 7.52 -0.47 -32.11
N ILE A 99 7.74 -1.42 -31.21
CA ILE A 99 8.81 -2.42 -31.39
C ILE A 99 8.20 -3.56 -32.19
N ILE A 100 8.54 -3.62 -33.46
CA ILE A 100 8.22 -4.77 -34.33
C ILE A 100 9.17 -5.91 -33.91
N VAL A 101 8.67 -6.89 -33.17
CA VAL A 101 9.41 -8.12 -32.87
C VAL A 101 8.67 -9.27 -33.53
N ASN A 102 9.34 -9.94 -34.47
CA ASN A 102 8.86 -11.15 -35.17
C ASN A 102 7.47 -11.01 -35.80
N GLY A 103 7.20 -9.93 -36.51
CA GLY A 103 5.96 -9.77 -37.30
C GLY A 103 4.69 -9.46 -36.50
N GLY A 104 4.76 -9.17 -35.20
CA GLY A 104 3.64 -8.77 -34.36
C GLY A 104 3.91 -7.46 -33.61
N LEU A 105 2.93 -6.55 -33.60
CA LEU A 105 2.95 -5.34 -32.76
C LEU A 105 2.78 -5.74 -31.29
N LYS A 106 3.83 -5.63 -30.48
CA LYS A 106 3.73 -5.73 -29.02
C LYS A 106 3.69 -4.33 -28.41
N ILE A 107 2.50 -3.90 -28.04
CA ILE A 107 2.33 -2.66 -27.26
C ILE A 107 2.79 -2.96 -25.83
N ALA A 108 3.91 -2.43 -25.42
CA ALA A 108 4.37 -2.51 -24.04
C ALA A 108 3.58 -1.51 -23.20
N ASN A 109 2.46 -1.93 -22.64
CA ASN A 109 1.72 -1.11 -21.68
C ASN A 109 2.55 -0.97 -20.40
N LYS A 110 2.98 0.26 -20.10
CA LYS A 110 3.63 0.57 -18.83
C LYS A 110 2.59 0.47 -17.72
N LYS A 111 2.90 -0.27 -16.65
CA LYS A 111 2.02 -0.44 -15.51
C LYS A 111 2.68 0.17 -14.27
N ILE A 112 1.88 0.82 -13.45
CA ILE A 112 2.25 1.25 -12.10
C ILE A 112 1.45 0.39 -11.12
N ILE A 113 2.09 -0.09 -10.08
CA ILE A 113 1.40 -0.78 -8.98
C ILE A 113 1.49 0.13 -7.77
N ALA A 114 0.37 0.75 -7.40
CA ALA A 114 0.24 1.48 -6.15
C ALA A 114 0.10 0.49 -4.99
N ASP A 115 0.69 0.79 -3.83
CA ASP A 115 0.59 -0.08 -2.66
C ASP A 115 -0.85 -0.20 -2.16
N ALA A 116 -1.63 0.90 -2.30
CA ALA A 116 -3.09 0.87 -2.12
C ALA A 116 -3.79 1.99 -2.89
N SER A 117 -5.12 1.90 -2.97
CA SER A 117 -6.00 2.99 -3.43
C SER A 117 -7.35 2.94 -2.77
N PHE A 118 -8.05 4.07 -2.78
CA PHE A 118 -9.45 4.22 -2.36
C PHE A 118 -10.06 5.45 -3.02
N THR A 119 -11.38 5.60 -2.98
CA THR A 119 -12.10 6.75 -3.53
C THR A 119 -12.69 7.58 -2.41
N ARG A 120 -12.57 8.91 -2.50
CA ARG A 120 -13.20 9.84 -1.56
C ARG A 120 -13.51 11.16 -2.27
N ASN A 121 -14.72 11.68 -2.09
CA ASN A 121 -15.17 12.94 -2.68
C ASN A 121 -14.96 13.04 -4.21
N GLY A 122 -15.15 11.94 -4.92
CA GLY A 122 -14.96 11.88 -6.38
C GLY A 122 -13.50 11.80 -6.84
N TYR A 123 -12.53 11.76 -5.92
CA TYR A 123 -11.12 11.60 -6.24
C TYR A 123 -10.65 10.17 -5.97
N THR A 124 -9.78 9.67 -6.85
CA THR A 124 -9.02 8.43 -6.60
C THR A 124 -7.74 8.77 -5.84
N HIS A 125 -7.62 8.24 -4.64
CA HIS A 125 -6.45 8.40 -3.78
C HIS A 125 -5.54 7.18 -3.96
N PHE A 126 -4.33 7.39 -4.45
CA PHE A 126 -3.28 6.38 -4.51
C PHE A 126 -2.36 6.52 -3.32
N VAL A 127 -1.90 5.41 -2.79
CA VAL A 127 -1.05 5.35 -1.59
C VAL A 127 0.23 4.61 -1.91
N GLU A 128 1.37 5.19 -1.52
CA GLU A 128 2.69 4.60 -1.56
C GLU A 128 3.31 4.54 -0.16
N ILE A 129 3.84 3.37 0.18
CA ILE A 129 4.51 3.10 1.45
C ILE A 129 6.01 3.01 1.18
N ASP A 130 6.72 4.09 1.47
CA ASP A 130 8.16 4.13 1.32
C ASP A 130 8.85 3.60 2.58
N ASN A 131 9.20 2.32 2.56
CA ASN A 131 9.86 1.65 3.67
C ASN A 131 11.40 1.64 3.50
N THR A 132 11.90 0.89 2.52
CA THR A 132 13.35 0.64 2.34
C THR A 132 13.82 0.77 0.90
N ARG A 133 12.93 1.12 -0.03
CA ARG A 133 13.25 1.25 -1.45
C ARG A 133 14.33 2.32 -1.67
N ASP A 134 15.23 2.07 -2.63
CA ASP A 134 16.20 3.08 -3.05
C ASP A 134 15.50 4.36 -3.55
N MET A 135 16.12 5.52 -3.28
CA MET A 135 15.52 6.81 -3.66
C MET A 135 15.50 7.02 -5.17
N SER A 136 16.45 6.42 -5.93
CA SER A 136 16.42 6.47 -7.38
C SER A 136 15.23 5.74 -7.97
N ASP A 137 14.86 4.59 -7.40
CA ASP A 137 13.68 3.83 -7.82
C ASP A 137 12.37 4.53 -7.41
N ASN A 138 12.37 5.18 -6.24
CA ASN A 138 11.26 6.03 -5.84
C ASN A 138 11.06 7.20 -6.81
N LYS A 139 12.15 7.85 -7.25
CA LYS A 139 12.07 8.93 -8.23
C LYS A 139 11.43 8.45 -9.54
N LYS A 140 11.89 7.32 -10.08
CA LYS A 140 11.30 6.71 -11.30
C LYS A 140 9.82 6.40 -11.13
N LYS A 141 9.42 5.93 -9.93
CA LYS A 141 8.02 5.65 -9.63
C LYS A 141 7.18 6.92 -9.61
N ILE A 142 7.69 8.02 -9.01
CA ILE A 142 7.02 9.33 -9.04
C ILE A 142 6.88 9.85 -10.47
N GLU A 143 7.93 9.75 -11.30
CA GLU A 143 7.88 10.12 -12.72
C GLU A 143 6.79 9.34 -13.47
N SER A 144 6.59 8.07 -13.13
CA SER A 144 5.52 7.27 -13.71
C SER A 144 4.12 7.77 -13.34
N TYR A 145 3.92 8.29 -12.12
CA TYR A 145 2.65 8.89 -11.70
C TYR A 145 2.32 10.17 -12.47
N ILE A 146 3.31 10.91 -12.96
CA ILE A 146 3.08 12.10 -13.79
C ILE A 146 2.27 11.70 -15.04
N ASP A 147 2.69 10.63 -15.71
CA ASP A 147 2.03 10.14 -16.92
C ASP A 147 0.60 9.63 -16.61
N ALA A 148 0.44 8.93 -15.47
CA ALA A 148 -0.87 8.47 -15.01
C ALA A 148 -1.85 9.64 -14.75
N PHE A 149 -1.38 10.68 -14.07
CA PHE A 149 -2.22 11.81 -13.65
C PHE A 149 -2.54 12.79 -14.79
N LYS A 150 -1.77 12.76 -15.88
CA LYS A 150 -2.17 13.43 -17.13
C LYS A 150 -3.43 12.80 -17.74
N GLN A 151 -3.60 11.48 -17.57
CA GLN A 151 -4.74 10.72 -18.09
C GLN A 151 -5.96 10.80 -17.16
N ASP A 152 -5.73 10.90 -15.85
CA ASP A 152 -6.79 11.03 -14.84
C ASP A 152 -6.50 12.20 -13.89
N ARG A 153 -7.19 13.33 -14.14
CA ARG A 153 -7.05 14.56 -13.36
C ARG A 153 -7.67 14.50 -11.97
N LEU A 154 -8.46 13.47 -11.67
CA LEU A 154 -9.10 13.27 -10.38
C LEU A 154 -8.26 12.37 -9.44
N SER A 155 -7.00 12.19 -9.77
CA SER A 155 -6.07 11.38 -8.97
C SER A 155 -5.25 12.23 -8.00
N ILE A 156 -5.02 11.70 -6.81
CA ILE A 156 -4.17 12.29 -5.75
C ILE A 156 -3.24 11.18 -5.24
N LEU A 157 -1.94 11.49 -5.09
CA LEU A 157 -0.96 10.57 -4.53
C LEU A 157 -0.66 10.91 -3.07
N TYR A 158 -0.67 9.92 -2.20
CA TYR A 158 -0.19 9.99 -0.82
C TYR A 158 1.04 9.12 -0.65
N ILE A 159 2.13 9.69 -0.16
CA ILE A 159 3.38 8.98 0.11
C ILE A 159 3.63 9.01 1.61
N PHE A 160 3.81 7.82 2.20
CA PHE A 160 4.15 7.68 3.61
C PHE A 160 5.57 7.14 3.75
N THR A 161 6.42 7.87 4.45
CA THR A 161 7.85 7.55 4.60
C THR A 161 8.29 7.54 6.07
N LYS A 162 9.39 6.85 6.36
CA LYS A 162 9.92 6.71 7.73
C LYS A 162 10.72 7.91 8.21
N SER A 163 11.23 8.76 7.35
CA SER A 163 12.13 9.82 7.77
C SER A 163 11.84 11.17 7.14
N LYS A 164 12.07 12.24 7.92
CA LYS A 164 11.95 13.64 7.47
C LYS A 164 12.85 13.95 6.28
N ASN A 165 14.05 13.34 6.20
CA ASN A 165 14.96 13.55 5.08
C ASN A 165 14.39 12.96 3.78
N ARG A 166 13.78 11.79 3.83
CA ARG A 166 13.12 11.19 2.66
C ARG A 166 11.89 12.01 2.27
N LYS A 167 11.09 12.47 3.25
CA LYS A 167 9.95 13.37 3.03
C LYS A 167 10.37 14.60 2.23
N ARG A 168 11.42 15.32 2.64
CA ARG A 168 11.92 16.50 1.92
C ARG A 168 12.31 16.20 0.48
N LYS A 169 12.92 15.04 0.21
CA LYS A 169 13.25 14.63 -1.17
C LYS A 169 12.00 14.38 -2.01
N PHE A 170 10.99 13.69 -1.48
CA PHE A 170 9.72 13.50 -2.16
C PHE A 170 9.02 14.83 -2.44
N GLU A 171 8.93 15.72 -1.46
CA GLU A 171 8.35 17.06 -1.61
C GLU A 171 9.07 17.87 -2.69
N SER A 172 10.40 17.80 -2.76
CA SER A 172 11.19 18.45 -3.82
C SER A 172 10.80 17.93 -5.22
N TRP A 173 10.66 16.62 -5.41
CA TRP A 173 10.25 16.06 -6.70
C TRP A 173 8.80 16.38 -7.04
N ILE A 174 7.89 16.31 -6.06
CA ILE A 174 6.48 16.67 -6.24
C ILE A 174 6.35 18.12 -6.71
N ASN A 175 7.08 19.04 -6.09
CA ASN A 175 7.10 20.45 -6.48
C ASN A 175 7.73 20.63 -7.88
N GLN A 176 8.86 19.96 -8.16
CA GLN A 176 9.53 20.01 -9.46
C GLN A 176 8.60 19.57 -10.59
N TYR A 177 7.80 18.54 -10.37
CA TYR A 177 6.92 17.95 -11.38
C TYR A 177 5.47 18.49 -11.34
N ASN A 178 5.18 19.40 -10.40
CA ASN A 178 3.82 19.92 -10.16
C ASN A 178 2.78 18.77 -10.01
N LEU A 179 3.16 17.72 -9.29
CA LEU A 179 2.33 16.54 -9.07
C LEU A 179 1.34 16.80 -7.93
N ARG A 180 0.07 16.45 -8.11
CA ARG A 180 -0.92 16.51 -7.02
C ARG A 180 -0.66 15.38 -6.03
N ALA A 181 0.16 15.65 -5.03
CA ALA A 181 0.57 14.65 -4.03
C ALA A 181 0.79 15.27 -2.65
N HIS A 182 0.68 14.43 -1.62
CA HIS A 182 0.97 14.75 -0.23
C HIS A 182 1.99 13.77 0.33
N VAL A 183 2.91 14.25 1.14
CA VAL A 183 3.93 13.40 1.79
C VAL A 183 3.81 13.52 3.30
N HIS A 184 3.72 12.38 3.95
CA HIS A 184 3.66 12.28 5.41
C HIS A 184 4.76 11.37 5.93
N THR A 185 5.25 11.65 7.13
CA THR A 185 5.99 10.64 7.88
C THR A 185 5.04 9.78 8.70
N PHE A 186 5.44 8.54 9.03
CA PHE A 186 4.65 7.70 9.92
C PHE A 186 4.52 8.29 11.34
N GLU A 187 5.44 9.17 11.76
CA GLU A 187 5.34 9.90 13.02
C GLU A 187 4.18 10.90 13.03
N GLU A 188 3.82 11.47 11.89
CA GLU A 188 2.75 12.47 11.76
C GLU A 188 1.33 11.86 11.79
N ILE A 189 1.21 10.54 11.62
CA ILE A 189 -0.09 9.85 11.52
C ILE A 189 -0.39 8.90 12.69
N ASN A 190 0.57 8.74 13.62
CA ASN A 190 0.44 7.87 14.81
C ASN A 190 0.06 8.65 16.07
#